data_ac7ea04df5a1441ea88a8dda5031fdbd
#
_entry.id   ac7ea04df5a1441ea88a8dda5031fdbd
#
_cell.length_a   1.000
_cell.length_b   1.000
_cell.length_c   1.000
_cell.angle_alpha   90.00
_cell.angle_beta   90.00
_cell.angle_gamma   90.00
#
_symmetry.space_group_name_H-M   'P 1'
#
loop_
_entity.id
_entity.type
_entity.pdbx_description
1 polymer ?
#
loop_
_entity_poly.entity_id
_entity_poly.type
_entity_poly.pdbx_seq_one_letter_code
_entity_poly.pdbx_strand_id
1 'polypeptide(L)'
;NSIVGTADTTSGQVSDTSDNGDDSDGNTLDDATVVEMSTTSTDTTAYPRLGITKTASVNDIDSDGNNLGDDITYMIRVENTGNVALSNLTLTDTLTDGDSQVLSLDSGLTFVSASIGSTSSTLQVGGTATFTAVYTIDQQALDSGSVVNSVVGVASSPSGNGDVSDTSDDPNTNDSNDPTVVSLSATATIEIDKTYTLTDPDNNGADLGDTITYTITVTNTGDLTLSDVSIVDTITDGNSGALILSSGPTLSSGNPASLAVGGVMTYEAVFIINQLAVDSGSVVNVVSVSAETPSGEDVSADNTDTPVVLTIVGSPSLTVSKSVSITDNGDGLTGIGDVATYIIAVENTGNVTLDNITVVDTLTDLNGNALNLDSGPSFSGSDQGSALGTLQPGETSNYTAFYIIDQTVMDNGGLVNVATASNGTVSDTSNTVTTTVVASPSLEVTKVASINTDDGDGLIGADDIIKYTISVRNTGNLTLTNLTFTDVMTDGNGGALSLTIAPAFDSTTKGSAPRTIKVGEVQTWNGYYTITDAVEQTGRVINSIVGTADTTSGQVSDTSDNGDDSD
;
A
#
# COMPACT_ATOMS: atom_id res chain seq x y z
N ASN A 1 29.73 8.04 89.19
CA ASN A 1 30.05 8.35 87.80
C ASN A 1 31.09 9.46 87.78
N SER A 2 32.25 9.24 87.13
CA SER A 2 33.31 10.24 87.00
C SER A 2 33.47 10.57 85.50
N ILE A 3 33.72 11.82 85.23
CA ILE A 3 34.02 12.35 83.91
C ILE A 3 35.46 12.94 83.97
N VAL A 4 36.26 12.50 83.00
CA VAL A 4 37.61 13.10 82.80
C VAL A 4 37.51 14.13 81.69
N GLY A 5 37.71 15.40 82.04
CA GLY A 5 37.90 16.45 81.06
C GLY A 5 39.33 16.60 80.67
N THR A 6 39.65 16.66 79.40
CA THR A 6 40.99 16.90 78.87
C THR A 6 41.00 18.15 77.99
N ALA A 7 42.01 18.97 78.15
CA ALA A 7 42.23 20.13 77.32
C ALA A 7 43.71 20.22 76.90
N ASP A 8 43.95 20.57 75.64
CA ASP A 8 45.28 20.79 75.12
C ASP A 8 45.75 22.21 75.44
N THR A 9 46.97 22.32 75.96
CA THR A 9 47.65 23.61 76.23
C THR A 9 48.90 23.71 75.40
N THR A 10 49.52 24.90 75.30
CA THR A 10 50.81 25.12 74.60
C THR A 10 51.96 24.41 75.27
N SER A 11 51.79 23.88 76.48
CA SER A 11 52.80 23.16 77.25
C SER A 11 52.51 21.66 77.45
N GLY A 12 51.46 21.13 76.83
CA GLY A 12 51.03 19.76 76.94
C GLY A 12 49.50 19.62 77.23
N GLN A 13 49.03 18.40 77.23
CA GLN A 13 47.66 18.10 77.59
C GLN A 13 47.53 18.11 79.12
N VAL A 14 46.50 18.74 79.60
CA VAL A 14 46.09 18.68 81.00
C VAL A 14 44.75 17.97 81.10
N SER A 15 44.51 17.13 82.06
CA SER A 15 43.30 16.43 82.33
C SER A 15 42.94 16.64 83.80
N ASP A 16 41.64 16.68 83.99
CA ASP A 16 41.08 16.76 85.34
C ASP A 16 39.90 15.80 85.41
N THR A 17 39.68 15.17 86.51
CA THR A 17 38.60 14.26 86.78
C THR A 17 37.55 14.95 87.66
N SER A 18 36.27 14.87 87.32
CA SER A 18 35.23 15.52 88.09
C SER A 18 35.26 15.10 89.55
N ASP A 19 35.22 16.09 90.44
CA ASP A 19 34.93 15.87 91.87
C ASP A 19 33.41 15.85 92.08
N ASN A 20 32.96 15.51 93.29
CA ASN A 20 31.54 15.46 93.62
C ASN A 20 30.92 16.83 93.93
N GLY A 21 31.71 17.91 93.96
CA GLY A 21 31.31 19.27 94.27
C GLY A 21 30.94 19.48 95.74
N ASP A 22 31.33 18.57 96.66
CA ASP A 22 31.14 18.70 98.12
C ASP A 22 32.49 18.88 98.78
N ASP A 23 32.89 20.17 99.02
CA ASP A 23 34.07 20.55 99.74
C ASP A 23 33.98 20.44 101.27
N SER A 24 32.82 19.94 101.74
CA SER A 24 32.54 19.83 103.21
C SER A 24 33.28 18.68 103.91
N ASP A 25 33.76 17.70 103.13
CA ASP A 25 34.56 16.59 103.69
C ASP A 25 36.04 16.86 103.81
N GLY A 26 36.50 18.03 103.34
CA GLY A 26 37.89 18.44 103.42
C GLY A 26 38.80 17.73 102.39
N ASN A 27 38.28 17.08 101.42
CA ASN A 27 39.01 16.43 100.32
C ASN A 27 38.90 17.26 99.06
N THR A 28 40.08 17.65 98.47
CA THR A 28 40.20 18.41 97.23
C THR A 28 40.77 17.55 96.11
N LEU A 29 40.70 16.22 96.24
CA LEU A 29 41.15 15.27 95.22
C LEU A 29 40.03 14.89 94.26
N ASP A 30 40.44 14.55 93.05
CA ASP A 30 39.57 14.07 91.95
C ASP A 30 38.83 12.77 92.33
N ASP A 31 37.69 12.87 92.99
CA ASP A 31 36.90 11.73 93.38
C ASP A 31 35.64 11.60 92.53
N ALA A 32 35.18 10.39 92.37
CA ALA A 32 34.02 10.10 91.55
C ALA A 32 32.76 10.64 92.23
N THR A 33 31.90 11.34 91.45
CA THR A 33 30.54 11.68 91.87
C THR A 33 29.75 10.42 92.19
N VAL A 34 29.46 10.18 93.46
CA VAL A 34 28.69 9.05 93.93
C VAL A 34 27.24 9.50 94.08
N VAL A 35 26.40 8.99 93.32
CA VAL A 35 24.91 9.09 93.55
C VAL A 35 24.57 7.93 94.46
N GLU A 36 24.39 8.14 95.74
CA GLU A 36 23.81 7.15 96.60
C GLU A 36 22.35 6.98 96.25
N MET A 37 22.08 5.90 95.56
CA MET A 37 20.66 5.50 95.39
C MET A 37 20.11 4.98 96.74
N SER A 38 19.28 5.76 97.34
CA SER A 38 18.56 5.33 98.55
C SER A 38 17.77 4.04 98.21
N THR A 39 18.18 2.93 98.83
CA THR A 39 17.55 1.62 98.67
C THR A 39 16.18 1.59 99.42
N THR A 40 15.68 2.73 99.81
CA THR A 40 14.38 2.90 100.53
C THR A 40 13.39 3.79 99.76
N SER A 41 13.68 4.26 98.57
CA SER A 41 12.62 4.77 97.72
C SER A 41 11.99 3.60 96.99
N THR A 42 11.03 2.98 97.63
CA THR A 42 9.97 2.29 96.94
C THR A 42 9.17 3.34 96.17
N ASP A 43 9.59 3.76 95.00
CA ASP A 43 8.67 4.36 94.06
C ASP A 43 7.64 3.27 93.73
N THR A 44 6.56 3.27 94.49
CA THR A 44 5.48 2.32 94.31
C THR A 44 4.45 2.80 93.27
N THR A 45 4.85 3.88 92.50
CA THR A 45 4.01 4.35 91.41
C THR A 45 3.98 3.30 90.34
N ALA A 46 2.83 2.69 90.17
CA ALA A 46 2.66 1.71 89.06
C ALA A 46 2.79 2.44 87.76
N TYR A 47 3.70 1.97 86.88
CA TYR A 47 3.94 2.47 85.57
C TYR A 47 3.74 1.32 84.57
N PRO A 48 2.47 1.02 84.23
CA PRO A 48 2.16 -0.02 83.26
C PRO A 48 2.54 0.45 81.83
N ARG A 49 3.23 -0.38 81.08
CA ARG A 49 3.61 -0.10 79.68
C ARG A 49 3.72 -1.37 78.92
N LEU A 50 3.19 -1.34 77.69
CA LEU A 50 3.27 -2.41 76.69
C LEU A 50 4.19 -1.93 75.55
N GLY A 51 4.94 -2.81 74.97
CA GLY A 51 5.69 -2.59 73.73
C GLY A 51 5.44 -3.76 72.77
N ILE A 52 5.17 -3.46 71.54
CA ILE A 52 4.87 -4.47 70.52
C ILE A 52 5.80 -4.25 69.35
N THR A 53 6.53 -5.29 68.96
CA THR A 53 7.34 -5.29 67.71
C THR A 53 6.80 -6.36 66.78
N LYS A 54 6.83 -6.06 65.47
CA LYS A 54 6.34 -6.99 64.44
C LYS A 54 7.36 -7.06 63.31
N THR A 55 7.66 -8.26 62.88
CA THR A 55 8.54 -8.51 61.72
C THR A 55 7.83 -9.42 60.74
N ALA A 56 8.21 -9.31 59.49
CA ALA A 56 7.76 -10.22 58.43
C ALA A 56 8.94 -10.99 57.83
N SER A 57 8.66 -12.23 57.42
CA SER A 57 9.55 -13.01 56.55
C SER A 57 8.74 -13.69 55.46
N VAL A 58 9.21 -13.60 54.23
CA VAL A 58 8.55 -14.25 53.09
C VAL A 58 9.24 -15.59 52.85
N ASN A 59 8.44 -16.63 52.65
CA ASN A 59 8.89 -17.90 52.15
C ASN A 59 8.64 -17.96 50.66
N ASP A 60 9.64 -17.47 49.87
CA ASP A 60 9.68 -17.45 48.44
C ASP A 60 9.92 -18.90 47.97
N ILE A 61 8.86 -19.55 47.42
CA ILE A 61 8.82 -21.01 47.16
C ILE A 61 9.59 -21.34 45.91
N ASP A 62 9.62 -20.46 44.91
CA ASP A 62 10.20 -20.70 43.58
C ASP A 62 11.44 -19.85 43.29
N SER A 63 11.80 -18.94 44.17
CA SER A 63 12.99 -18.06 44.09
C SER A 63 12.91 -17.00 42.95
N ASP A 64 11.72 -16.52 42.70
CA ASP A 64 11.46 -15.46 41.71
C ASP A 64 11.03 -14.10 42.32
N GLY A 65 11.04 -14.01 43.65
CA GLY A 65 10.71 -12.81 44.43
C GLY A 65 9.40 -12.99 45.19
N ASN A 66 9.01 -11.95 45.97
CA ASN A 66 7.78 -11.99 46.76
C ASN A 66 6.56 -11.84 45.83
N ASN A 67 5.95 -12.96 45.44
CA ASN A 67 4.90 -12.98 44.42
C ASN A 67 3.69 -13.85 44.80
N LEU A 68 2.80 -14.12 43.85
CA LEU A 68 1.57 -14.86 44.01
C LEU A 68 1.81 -16.28 44.58
N GLY A 69 1.22 -16.60 45.72
CA GLY A 69 1.29 -17.91 46.33
C GLY A 69 2.38 -18.08 47.40
N ASP A 70 3.27 -17.12 47.57
CA ASP A 70 4.24 -17.13 48.65
C ASP A 70 3.62 -16.79 49.99
N ASP A 71 4.18 -17.37 51.04
CA ASP A 71 3.68 -17.14 52.42
C ASP A 71 4.47 -16.06 53.13
N ILE A 72 3.77 -15.04 53.62
CA ILE A 72 4.28 -14.06 54.57
C ILE A 72 4.02 -14.53 55.98
N THR A 73 5.08 -14.86 56.74
CA THR A 73 5.01 -15.19 58.14
C THR A 73 5.33 -13.96 58.97
N TYR A 74 4.37 -13.49 59.73
CA TYR A 74 4.54 -12.40 60.69
C TYR A 74 4.93 -12.98 62.05
N MET A 75 5.92 -12.37 62.74
CA MET A 75 6.30 -12.64 64.11
C MET A 75 6.00 -11.39 64.95
N ILE A 76 5.12 -11.50 65.92
CA ILE A 76 4.65 -10.45 66.82
C ILE A 76 5.25 -10.72 68.18
N ARG A 77 6.08 -9.83 68.71
CA ARG A 77 6.67 -9.90 70.04
C ARG A 77 6.06 -8.80 70.92
N VAL A 78 5.35 -9.22 71.93
CA VAL A 78 4.73 -8.34 72.92
C VAL A 78 5.54 -8.36 74.18
N GLU A 79 5.92 -7.21 74.71
CA GLU A 79 6.76 -7.09 75.91
C GLU A 79 6.11 -6.17 76.94
N ASN A 80 6.16 -6.54 78.21
CA ASN A 80 5.85 -5.66 79.31
C ASN A 80 7.09 -4.78 79.64
N THR A 81 7.12 -3.57 79.13
CA THR A 81 8.19 -2.59 79.32
C THR A 81 7.98 -1.72 80.56
N GLY A 82 6.86 -1.99 81.31
CA GLY A 82 6.52 -1.32 82.57
C GLY A 82 7.07 -2.04 83.77
N ASN A 83 6.63 -1.56 84.97
CA ASN A 83 7.05 -2.05 86.31
C ASN A 83 5.99 -2.87 87.03
N VAL A 84 4.88 -3.17 86.40
CA VAL A 84 3.76 -3.98 86.94
C VAL A 84 3.33 -5.09 86.00
N ALA A 85 2.93 -6.24 86.49
CA ALA A 85 2.44 -7.34 85.67
C ALA A 85 1.16 -6.95 84.95
N LEU A 86 1.02 -7.35 83.68
CA LEU A 86 -0.16 -7.11 82.84
C LEU A 86 -0.95 -8.40 82.65
N SER A 87 -2.28 -8.30 82.53
CA SER A 87 -3.20 -9.40 82.36
C SER A 87 -4.20 -9.08 81.22
N ASN A 88 -4.98 -10.09 80.80
CA ASN A 88 -6.02 -9.93 79.77
C ASN A 88 -5.47 -9.36 78.48
N LEU A 89 -4.24 -9.75 78.09
CA LEU A 89 -3.67 -9.37 76.80
C LEU A 89 -4.60 -9.81 75.68
N THR A 90 -5.03 -8.86 74.87
CA THR A 90 -5.74 -9.10 73.63
C THR A 90 -4.98 -8.42 72.49
N LEU A 91 -4.92 -9.09 71.35
CA LEU A 91 -4.30 -8.59 70.14
C LEU A 91 -5.33 -8.50 69.02
N THR A 92 -5.33 -7.39 68.32
CA THR A 92 -6.14 -7.18 67.11
C THR A 92 -5.19 -6.94 65.96
N ASP A 93 -5.22 -7.83 64.99
CA ASP A 93 -4.41 -7.75 63.75
C ASP A 93 -5.23 -7.07 62.66
N THR A 94 -4.60 -6.16 61.93
CA THR A 94 -5.18 -5.49 60.77
C THR A 94 -4.23 -5.70 59.59
N LEU A 95 -4.69 -6.47 58.62
CA LEU A 95 -3.96 -6.75 57.36
C LEU A 95 -4.69 -6.04 56.21
N THR A 96 -3.95 -5.30 55.41
CA THR A 96 -4.44 -4.62 54.19
C THR A 96 -3.44 -4.80 53.08
N ASP A 97 -3.94 -4.60 51.85
CA ASP A 97 -3.06 -4.39 50.69
C ASP A 97 -2.50 -2.97 50.65
N GLY A 98 -1.68 -2.65 49.66
CA GLY A 98 -1.08 -1.33 49.47
C GLY A 98 -2.09 -0.21 49.21
N ASP A 99 -3.27 -0.53 48.73
CA ASP A 99 -4.38 0.36 48.45
C ASP A 99 -5.34 0.49 49.69
N SER A 100 -4.93 -0.06 50.86
CA SER A 100 -5.70 -0.05 52.09
C SER A 100 -7.00 -0.89 52.04
N GLN A 101 -7.13 -1.82 51.14
CA GLN A 101 -8.24 -2.79 51.14
C GLN A 101 -7.92 -3.90 52.14
N VAL A 102 -8.94 -4.40 52.81
CA VAL A 102 -8.77 -5.40 53.86
C VAL A 102 -8.45 -6.76 53.26
N LEU A 103 -7.38 -7.37 53.76
CA LEU A 103 -6.97 -8.75 53.47
C LEU A 103 -7.31 -9.67 54.69
N SER A 104 -7.32 -10.97 54.43
CA SER A 104 -7.60 -11.95 55.49
C SER A 104 -6.41 -12.88 55.70
N LEU A 105 -5.95 -13.00 56.93
CA LEU A 105 -4.91 -13.96 57.29
C LEU A 105 -5.38 -15.41 57.05
N ASP A 106 -4.52 -16.25 56.49
CA ASP A 106 -4.78 -17.70 56.39
C ASP A 106 -4.69 -18.41 57.75
N SER A 107 -3.73 -17.94 58.57
CA SER A 107 -3.63 -18.34 59.96
C SER A 107 -3.56 -17.08 60.84
N GLY A 108 -4.58 -16.86 61.65
CA GLY A 108 -4.62 -15.76 62.59
C GLY A 108 -3.57 -15.89 63.70
N LEU A 109 -3.54 -14.89 64.60
CA LEU A 109 -2.56 -14.84 65.68
C LEU A 109 -2.51 -16.13 66.50
N THR A 110 -1.40 -16.86 66.41
CA THR A 110 -1.14 -18.11 67.12
C THR A 110 -0.01 -17.91 68.10
N PHE A 111 -0.27 -18.23 69.39
CA PHE A 111 0.74 -18.14 70.44
C PHE A 111 1.88 -19.18 70.20
N VAL A 112 3.12 -18.73 70.28
CA VAL A 112 4.33 -19.56 70.05
C VAL A 112 5.06 -19.80 71.37
N SER A 113 5.42 -18.74 72.12
CA SER A 113 6.24 -18.86 73.35
C SER A 113 6.09 -17.65 74.26
N ALA A 114 6.50 -17.77 75.49
CA ALA A 114 6.63 -16.66 76.42
C ALA A 114 7.85 -16.85 77.35
N SER A 115 8.31 -15.72 77.87
CA SER A 115 9.48 -15.68 78.80
C SER A 115 9.08 -15.23 80.21
N ILE A 116 9.93 -15.43 81.21
CA ILE A 116 9.82 -14.91 82.60
C ILE A 116 8.49 -15.28 83.23
N GLY A 117 7.96 -16.47 82.99
CA GLY A 117 6.68 -16.91 83.59
C GLY A 117 5.43 -16.21 82.98
N SER A 118 5.56 -15.50 81.88
CA SER A 118 4.45 -14.94 81.09
C SER A 118 3.70 -16.03 80.33
N THR A 119 2.51 -15.73 79.80
CA THR A 119 1.64 -16.61 79.02
C THR A 119 1.13 -15.86 77.80
N SER A 120 0.24 -16.50 77.03
CA SER A 120 -0.46 -15.83 75.91
C SER A 120 -1.36 -14.67 76.34
N SER A 121 -1.73 -14.57 77.61
CA SER A 121 -2.67 -13.56 78.11
C SER A 121 -2.15 -12.79 79.32
N THR A 122 -0.98 -13.10 79.88
CA THR A 122 -0.35 -12.45 81.00
C THR A 122 1.10 -12.16 80.77
N LEU A 123 1.58 -10.95 81.09
CA LEU A 123 2.96 -10.54 80.93
C LEU A 123 3.57 -10.14 82.28
N GLN A 124 4.56 -10.86 82.77
CA GLN A 124 5.35 -10.46 83.92
C GLN A 124 6.24 -9.25 83.58
N VAL A 125 6.70 -8.50 84.56
CA VAL A 125 7.62 -7.38 84.35
C VAL A 125 8.85 -7.84 83.56
N GLY A 126 9.14 -7.20 82.42
CA GLY A 126 10.20 -7.56 81.49
C GLY A 126 9.95 -8.88 80.75
N GLY A 127 8.77 -9.50 80.91
CA GLY A 127 8.39 -10.71 80.23
C GLY A 127 7.80 -10.45 78.84
N THR A 128 7.96 -11.41 77.98
CA THR A 128 7.51 -11.35 76.59
C THR A 128 6.54 -12.47 76.23
N ALA A 129 5.67 -12.26 75.25
CA ALA A 129 4.90 -13.26 74.57
C ALA A 129 5.08 -13.09 73.06
N THR A 130 5.29 -14.20 72.35
CA THR A 130 5.49 -14.21 70.90
C THR A 130 4.32 -14.93 70.25
N PHE A 131 3.84 -14.32 69.16
CA PHE A 131 2.76 -14.87 68.33
C PHE A 131 3.21 -14.88 66.90
N THR A 132 2.61 -15.73 66.07
CA THR A 132 2.77 -15.74 64.60
C THR A 132 1.44 -15.65 63.91
N ALA A 133 1.44 -15.08 62.73
CA ALA A 133 0.34 -15.07 61.77
C ALA A 133 0.87 -15.34 60.36
N VAL A 134 0.09 -15.91 59.49
CA VAL A 134 0.48 -16.24 58.12
C VAL A 134 -0.56 -15.70 57.15
N TYR A 135 -0.04 -15.17 56.05
CA TYR A 135 -0.82 -14.73 54.90
C TYR A 135 -0.14 -15.22 53.61
N THR A 136 -0.90 -15.92 52.75
CA THR A 136 -0.46 -16.30 51.40
C THR A 136 -0.81 -15.18 50.44
N ILE A 137 0.17 -14.68 49.68
CA ILE A 137 0.02 -13.57 48.73
C ILE A 137 -1.01 -13.95 47.68
N ASP A 138 -2.11 -13.22 47.62
CA ASP A 138 -3.15 -13.36 46.60
C ASP A 138 -3.02 -12.29 45.50
N GLN A 139 -3.85 -12.41 44.46
CA GLN A 139 -3.81 -11.45 43.34
C GLN A 139 -4.14 -10.02 43.75
N GLN A 140 -5.03 -9.83 44.73
CA GLN A 140 -5.41 -8.49 45.22
C GLN A 140 -4.19 -7.79 45.83
N ALA A 141 -3.45 -8.50 46.69
CA ALA A 141 -2.23 -7.96 47.28
C ALA A 141 -1.16 -7.68 46.22
N LEU A 142 -0.99 -8.60 45.28
CA LEU A 142 0.01 -8.47 44.18
C LEU A 142 -0.30 -7.26 43.30
N ASP A 143 -1.55 -7.06 42.92
CA ASP A 143 -2.01 -5.93 42.11
C ASP A 143 -1.76 -4.58 42.79
N SER A 144 -1.82 -4.52 44.14
CA SER A 144 -1.55 -3.31 44.94
C SER A 144 -0.03 -3.06 45.19
N GLY A 145 0.83 -4.04 44.91
CA GLY A 145 2.30 -3.98 45.03
C GLY A 145 2.86 -4.14 46.45
N SER A 146 2.01 -4.28 47.48
CA SER A 146 2.48 -4.50 48.85
C SER A 146 1.42 -5.05 49.80
N VAL A 147 1.86 -5.65 50.90
CA VAL A 147 1.03 -6.04 52.02
C VAL A 147 1.45 -5.25 53.24
N VAL A 148 0.48 -4.66 53.93
CA VAL A 148 0.65 -3.78 55.11
C VAL A 148 -0.04 -4.43 56.30
N ASN A 149 0.71 -4.66 57.39
CA ASN A 149 0.15 -5.31 58.55
C ASN A 149 0.51 -4.58 59.86
N SER A 150 -0.47 -4.32 60.72
CA SER A 150 -0.29 -3.76 62.05
C SER A 150 -1.06 -4.55 63.10
N VAL A 151 -0.54 -4.59 64.35
CA VAL A 151 -1.18 -5.25 65.48
C VAL A 151 -1.34 -4.24 66.60
N VAL A 152 -2.58 -4.12 67.12
CA VAL A 152 -2.88 -3.37 68.33
C VAL A 152 -3.04 -4.33 69.49
N GLY A 153 -2.26 -4.17 70.53
CA GLY A 153 -2.38 -4.92 71.76
C GLY A 153 -2.96 -4.07 72.90
N VAL A 154 -3.85 -4.67 73.66
CA VAL A 154 -4.41 -4.05 74.88
C VAL A 154 -4.25 -5.03 76.06
N ALA A 155 -3.75 -4.55 77.16
CA ALA A 155 -3.61 -5.37 78.36
C ALA A 155 -4.07 -4.58 79.65
N SER A 156 -4.64 -5.27 80.59
CA SER A 156 -5.10 -4.68 81.87
C SER A 156 -3.96 -4.65 82.91
N SER A 157 -3.80 -3.53 83.51
CA SER A 157 -2.88 -3.34 84.67
C SER A 157 -3.58 -3.65 86.00
N PRO A 158 -2.82 -3.89 87.11
CA PRO A 158 -3.40 -4.04 88.40
C PRO A 158 -4.26 -2.83 88.85
N SER A 159 -5.25 -3.07 89.66
CA SER A 159 -6.32 -2.17 90.08
C SER A 159 -5.94 -0.69 90.24
N GLY A 160 -6.58 0.17 89.48
CA GLY A 160 -6.47 1.63 89.56
C GLY A 160 -5.68 2.35 88.45
N ASN A 161 -4.95 1.66 87.60
CA ASN A 161 -4.10 2.30 86.57
C ASN A 161 -4.65 2.24 85.15
N GLY A 162 -5.81 1.62 84.90
CA GLY A 162 -6.45 1.49 83.60
C GLY A 162 -5.73 0.47 82.69
N ASP A 163 -6.28 0.27 81.48
CA ASP A 163 -5.68 -0.57 80.43
C ASP A 163 -4.53 0.19 79.71
N VAL A 164 -3.55 -0.55 79.27
CA VAL A 164 -2.48 -0.03 78.41
C VAL A 164 -2.61 -0.62 77.04
N SER A 165 -2.29 0.15 76.01
CA SER A 165 -2.29 -0.25 74.66
C SER A 165 -1.01 0.17 73.94
N ASP A 166 -0.65 -0.57 72.95
CA ASP A 166 0.45 -0.27 72.02
C ASP A 166 0.09 -0.78 70.61
N THR A 167 0.61 -0.09 69.61
CA THR A 167 0.57 -0.54 68.21
C THR A 167 1.93 -1.06 67.80
N SER A 168 1.98 -2.11 67.05
CA SER A 168 3.26 -2.72 66.64
C SER A 168 4.16 -1.75 65.88
N ASP A 169 5.45 -1.80 66.23
CA ASP A 169 6.53 -1.15 65.50
C ASP A 169 7.20 -2.13 64.55
N ASP A 170 7.56 -1.69 63.34
CA ASP A 170 8.49 -2.41 62.51
C ASP A 170 9.95 -2.07 62.96
N PRO A 171 10.71 -3.02 63.52
CA PRO A 171 12.06 -2.75 64.00
C PRO A 171 13.05 -2.40 62.92
N ASN A 172 12.69 -2.50 61.63
CA ASN A 172 13.53 -2.14 60.49
C ASN A 172 13.42 -0.66 60.11
N THR A 173 12.48 0.07 60.69
CA THR A 173 12.28 1.51 60.50
C THR A 173 12.70 2.31 61.76
N ASN A 174 12.73 3.64 61.66
CA ASN A 174 12.98 4.53 62.81
C ASN A 174 11.71 5.20 63.36
N ASP A 175 10.57 4.89 62.72
CA ASP A 175 9.27 5.46 63.11
C ASP A 175 8.66 4.58 64.23
N SER A 176 7.78 5.15 65.06
CA SER A 176 7.09 4.42 66.12
C SER A 176 5.64 4.18 65.75
N ASN A 177 5.12 3.02 66.11
CA ASN A 177 3.78 2.55 65.79
C ASN A 177 3.50 2.47 64.28
N ASP A 178 4.52 2.15 63.50
CA ASP A 178 4.40 1.98 62.06
C ASP A 178 4.08 0.53 61.65
N PRO A 179 3.29 0.36 60.57
CA PRO A 179 2.97 -0.99 60.09
C PRO A 179 4.17 -1.68 59.47
N THR A 180 4.22 -3.01 59.57
CA THR A 180 5.16 -3.83 58.83
C THR A 180 4.70 -3.93 57.36
N VAL A 181 5.53 -3.49 56.42
CA VAL A 181 5.26 -3.48 55.01
C VAL A 181 6.13 -4.52 54.27
N VAL A 182 5.50 -5.35 53.47
CA VAL A 182 6.14 -6.28 52.57
C VAL A 182 5.89 -5.81 51.14
N SER A 183 6.94 -5.38 50.41
CA SER A 183 6.86 -5.07 48.99
C SER A 183 6.80 -6.35 48.16
N LEU A 184 5.96 -6.36 47.16
CA LEU A 184 5.74 -7.50 46.25
C LEU A 184 6.41 -7.24 44.91
N SER A 185 6.78 -8.30 44.25
CA SER A 185 7.40 -8.27 42.91
C SER A 185 6.45 -8.84 41.89
N ALA A 186 6.17 -8.06 40.85
CA ALA A 186 5.30 -8.49 39.77
C ALA A 186 5.77 -7.90 38.45
N THR A 187 5.56 -8.62 37.37
CA THR A 187 5.84 -8.20 36.00
C THR A 187 4.54 -8.03 35.23
N ALA A 188 4.43 -6.94 34.50
CA ALA A 188 3.31 -6.74 33.58
C ALA A 188 3.75 -7.05 32.15
N THR A 189 3.12 -8.05 31.55
CA THR A 189 3.37 -8.41 30.16
C THR A 189 2.06 -8.78 29.47
N ILE A 190 1.96 -8.39 28.20
CA ILE A 190 0.82 -8.67 27.34
C ILE A 190 1.35 -9.24 26.04
N GLU A 191 0.69 -10.25 25.50
CA GLU A 191 1.05 -10.89 24.23
C GLU A 191 -0.10 -10.74 23.25
N ILE A 192 0.24 -10.61 21.97
CA ILE A 192 -0.73 -10.51 20.88
C ILE A 192 -0.41 -11.53 19.80
N ASP A 193 -1.42 -12.28 19.38
CA ASP A 193 -1.37 -13.15 18.21
C ASP A 193 -2.43 -12.73 17.21
N LYS A 194 -2.08 -12.79 15.91
CA LYS A 194 -2.97 -12.41 14.83
C LYS A 194 -2.93 -13.43 13.71
N THR A 195 -4.11 -13.91 13.36
CA THR A 195 -4.32 -14.84 12.24
C THR A 195 -5.38 -14.29 11.30
N TYR A 196 -5.53 -14.92 10.11
CA TYR A 196 -6.61 -14.59 9.18
C TYR A 196 -7.24 -15.83 8.55
N THR A 197 -8.46 -15.65 8.06
CA THR A 197 -9.14 -16.56 7.15
C THR A 197 -9.57 -15.80 5.91
N LEU A 198 -9.39 -16.42 4.72
CA LEU A 198 -9.87 -15.88 3.45
C LEU A 198 -11.20 -16.57 3.11
N THR A 199 -12.21 -15.78 2.80
CA THR A 199 -13.46 -16.24 2.18
C THR A 199 -13.38 -15.87 0.70
N ASP A 200 -13.18 -16.88 -0.13
CA ASP A 200 -13.03 -16.86 -1.58
C ASP A 200 -14.20 -17.66 -2.18
N PRO A 201 -15.29 -16.98 -2.62
CA PRO A 201 -16.52 -17.66 -3.05
C PRO A 201 -16.42 -18.40 -4.38
N ASP A 202 -15.51 -17.99 -5.27
CA ASP A 202 -15.30 -18.58 -6.58
C ASP A 202 -14.10 -19.53 -6.66
N ASN A 203 -13.33 -19.61 -5.56
CA ASN A 203 -12.21 -20.53 -5.37
C ASN A 203 -11.12 -20.39 -6.45
N ASN A 204 -10.84 -19.12 -6.81
CA ASN A 204 -9.80 -18.76 -7.78
C ASN A 204 -8.52 -18.18 -7.13
N GLY A 205 -8.51 -18.02 -5.80
CA GLY A 205 -7.45 -17.39 -5.00
C GLY A 205 -7.83 -15.97 -4.58
N ALA A 206 -7.00 -15.36 -3.75
CA ALA A 206 -7.27 -14.02 -3.23
C ALA A 206 -7.36 -12.99 -4.37
N ASP A 207 -8.53 -12.35 -4.53
CA ASP A 207 -8.77 -11.34 -5.55
C ASP A 207 -9.79 -10.25 -5.12
N LEU A 208 -10.18 -9.41 -6.07
CA LEU A 208 -11.09 -8.29 -5.84
C LEU A 208 -12.45 -8.76 -5.35
N GLY A 209 -12.85 -8.29 -4.16
CA GLY A 209 -14.15 -8.58 -3.56
C GLY A 209 -14.14 -9.71 -2.54
N ASP A 210 -13.07 -10.49 -2.46
CA ASP A 210 -12.87 -11.49 -1.42
C ASP A 210 -12.78 -10.87 -0.05
N THR A 211 -13.11 -11.64 0.96
CA THR A 211 -13.17 -11.16 2.34
C THR A 211 -12.08 -11.80 3.19
N ILE A 212 -11.23 -10.97 3.80
CA ILE A 212 -10.27 -11.35 4.81
C ILE A 212 -10.90 -11.08 6.19
N THR A 213 -11.01 -12.12 7.02
CA THR A 213 -11.39 -11.98 8.43
C THR A 213 -10.17 -12.23 9.30
N TYR A 214 -9.73 -11.20 10.01
CA TYR A 214 -8.64 -11.28 10.98
C TYR A 214 -9.19 -11.64 12.35
N THR A 215 -8.52 -12.57 13.02
CA THR A 215 -8.73 -12.90 14.43
C THR A 215 -7.50 -12.45 15.21
N ILE A 216 -7.71 -11.59 16.20
CA ILE A 216 -6.67 -11.01 17.04
C ILE A 216 -6.90 -11.55 18.46
N THR A 217 -5.91 -12.23 19.02
CA THR A 217 -5.94 -12.77 20.37
C THR A 217 -4.96 -12.01 21.24
N VAL A 218 -5.44 -11.46 22.33
CA VAL A 218 -4.67 -10.73 23.35
C VAL A 218 -4.65 -11.56 24.62
N THR A 219 -3.46 -11.86 25.12
CA THR A 219 -3.26 -12.66 26.34
C THR A 219 -2.45 -11.87 27.37
N ASN A 220 -2.94 -11.79 28.60
CA ASN A 220 -2.15 -11.33 29.72
C ASN A 220 -1.19 -12.45 30.16
N THR A 221 0.08 -12.28 29.88
CA THR A 221 1.15 -13.25 30.22
C THR A 221 1.97 -12.80 31.43
N GLY A 222 1.60 -11.67 32.04
CA GLY A 222 2.24 -11.14 33.26
C GLY A 222 1.56 -11.61 34.53
N ASP A 223 1.98 -11.01 35.65
CA ASP A 223 1.57 -11.36 37.02
C ASP A 223 0.50 -10.42 37.57
N LEU A 224 0.22 -9.31 36.88
CA LEU A 224 -0.74 -8.28 37.30
C LEU A 224 -2.03 -8.36 36.48
N THR A 225 -3.17 -8.05 37.14
CA THR A 225 -4.42 -7.83 36.41
C THR A 225 -4.33 -6.55 35.59
N LEU A 226 -4.59 -6.63 34.28
CA LEU A 226 -4.56 -5.49 33.36
C LEU A 226 -5.97 -4.92 33.16
N SER A 227 -6.03 -3.60 32.93
CA SER A 227 -7.29 -2.88 32.64
C SER A 227 -7.17 -2.04 31.37
N ASP A 228 -8.28 -1.48 30.92
CA ASP A 228 -8.35 -0.52 29.80
C ASP A 228 -7.65 -0.98 28.51
N VAL A 229 -7.83 -2.28 28.20
CA VAL A 229 -7.22 -2.88 27.00
C VAL A 229 -7.73 -2.19 25.74
N SER A 230 -6.81 -1.58 25.01
CA SER A 230 -7.04 -0.84 23.77
C SER A 230 -6.28 -1.48 22.61
N ILE A 231 -6.92 -1.55 21.44
CA ILE A 231 -6.35 -2.13 20.22
C ILE A 231 -6.33 -1.08 19.10
N VAL A 232 -5.22 -1.04 18.38
CA VAL A 232 -5.07 -0.30 17.13
C VAL A 232 -4.65 -1.27 16.03
N ASP A 233 -5.48 -1.40 14.99
CA ASP A 233 -5.23 -2.27 13.85
C ASP A 233 -4.98 -1.44 12.60
N THR A 234 -3.83 -1.62 11.96
CA THR A 234 -3.39 -0.85 10.80
C THR A 234 -3.20 -1.79 9.62
N ILE A 235 -3.91 -1.51 8.53
CA ILE A 235 -3.86 -2.28 7.30
C ILE A 235 -3.28 -1.43 6.17
N THR A 236 -2.34 -2.00 5.41
CA THR A 236 -1.70 -1.36 4.25
C THR A 236 -1.66 -2.31 3.07
N ASP A 237 -1.51 -1.76 1.89
CA ASP A 237 -1.19 -2.51 0.69
C ASP A 237 0.30 -2.90 0.63
N GLY A 238 0.70 -3.68 -0.37
CA GLY A 238 2.07 -4.13 -0.55
C GLY A 238 3.11 -3.03 -0.81
N ASN A 239 2.65 -1.82 -1.14
CA ASN A 239 3.46 -0.64 -1.35
C ASN A 239 3.45 0.33 -0.15
N SER A 240 2.91 -0.11 0.99
CA SER A 240 2.71 0.69 2.21
C SER A 240 1.66 1.80 2.07
N GLY A 241 0.81 1.75 1.05
CA GLY A 241 -0.36 2.59 0.92
C GLY A 241 -1.41 2.23 1.98
N ALA A 242 -2.00 3.22 2.65
CA ALA A 242 -3.00 2.98 3.68
C ALA A 242 -4.28 2.38 3.08
N LEU A 243 -4.74 1.28 3.64
CA LEU A 243 -6.04 0.68 3.38
C LEU A 243 -6.99 0.95 4.57
N ILE A 244 -8.27 0.69 4.39
CA ILE A 244 -9.29 0.89 5.41
C ILE A 244 -10.01 -0.43 5.64
N LEU A 245 -10.03 -0.90 6.90
CA LEU A 245 -10.82 -2.05 7.30
C LEU A 245 -12.30 -1.82 6.96
N SER A 246 -12.96 -2.86 6.48
CA SER A 246 -14.41 -2.83 6.21
C SER A 246 -15.21 -2.83 7.51
N SER A 247 -14.69 -3.46 8.56
CA SER A 247 -15.21 -3.38 9.93
C SER A 247 -14.17 -3.81 10.96
N GLY A 248 -14.34 -3.38 12.22
CA GLY A 248 -13.51 -3.74 13.36
C GLY A 248 -12.26 -2.87 13.53
N PRO A 249 -11.31 -3.27 14.43
CA PRO A 249 -11.43 -4.44 15.32
C PRO A 249 -12.59 -4.32 16.32
N THR A 250 -13.37 -5.39 16.46
CA THR A 250 -14.49 -5.48 17.41
C THR A 250 -14.27 -6.64 18.37
N LEU A 251 -14.51 -6.41 19.68
CA LEU A 251 -14.39 -7.44 20.69
C LEU A 251 -15.43 -8.55 20.44
N SER A 252 -14.95 -9.79 20.25
CA SER A 252 -15.80 -10.98 20.11
C SER A 252 -15.88 -11.81 21.39
N SER A 253 -14.85 -11.76 22.24
CA SER A 253 -14.87 -12.38 23.58
C SER A 253 -13.90 -11.71 24.56
N GLY A 254 -14.18 -11.82 25.88
CA GLY A 254 -13.38 -11.21 26.94
C GLY A 254 -13.99 -9.94 27.51
N ASN A 255 -13.25 -9.25 28.41
CA ASN A 255 -13.67 -8.01 29.05
C ASN A 255 -12.51 -7.00 29.03
N PRO A 256 -12.58 -5.92 28.25
CA PRO A 256 -11.48 -4.96 28.13
C PRO A 256 -11.23 -4.14 29.39
N ALA A 257 -12.22 -4.04 30.31
CA ALA A 257 -12.07 -3.35 31.57
C ALA A 257 -11.31 -4.16 32.63
N SER A 258 -11.06 -5.47 32.39
CA SER A 258 -10.31 -6.31 33.34
C SER A 258 -9.84 -7.58 32.61
N LEU A 259 -8.55 -7.68 32.38
CA LEU A 259 -7.88 -8.85 31.82
C LEU A 259 -7.03 -9.51 32.91
N ALA A 260 -7.59 -10.50 33.58
CA ALA A 260 -6.91 -11.26 34.63
C ALA A 260 -5.65 -11.94 34.12
N VAL A 261 -4.76 -12.33 35.02
CA VAL A 261 -3.55 -13.14 34.73
C VAL A 261 -3.95 -14.41 33.99
N GLY A 262 -3.29 -14.71 32.86
CA GLY A 262 -3.64 -15.81 31.95
C GLY A 262 -4.95 -15.59 31.18
N GLY A 263 -5.62 -14.45 31.37
CA GLY A 263 -6.85 -14.10 30.68
C GLY A 263 -6.62 -13.85 29.19
N VAL A 264 -7.65 -14.15 28.38
CA VAL A 264 -7.62 -14.02 26.92
C VAL A 264 -8.79 -13.19 26.43
N MET A 265 -8.51 -12.29 25.50
CA MET A 265 -9.51 -11.51 24.74
C MET A 265 -9.34 -11.80 23.27
N THR A 266 -10.45 -11.82 22.54
CA THR A 266 -10.45 -12.03 21.10
C THR A 266 -11.20 -10.90 20.40
N TYR A 267 -10.60 -10.36 19.32
CA TYR A 267 -11.19 -9.35 18.47
C TYR A 267 -11.27 -9.87 17.04
N GLU A 268 -12.22 -9.35 16.30
CA GLU A 268 -12.36 -9.60 14.86
C GLU A 268 -12.30 -8.29 14.08
N ALA A 269 -11.57 -8.32 12.95
CA ALA A 269 -11.54 -7.24 11.97
C ALA A 269 -11.73 -7.81 10.57
N VAL A 270 -12.39 -7.08 9.69
CA VAL A 270 -12.72 -7.54 8.34
C VAL A 270 -12.21 -6.54 7.31
N PHE A 271 -11.60 -7.06 6.25
CA PHE A 271 -11.21 -6.31 5.07
C PHE A 271 -11.75 -7.00 3.82
N ILE A 272 -12.43 -6.23 2.95
CA ILE A 272 -12.82 -6.69 1.61
C ILE A 272 -11.74 -6.23 0.65
N ILE A 273 -11.13 -7.16 -0.08
CA ILE A 273 -10.04 -6.89 -1.02
C ILE A 273 -10.52 -5.90 -2.07
N ASN A 274 -9.87 -4.75 -2.14
CA ASN A 274 -10.14 -3.70 -3.12
C ASN A 274 -9.06 -3.66 -4.21
N GLN A 275 -9.28 -2.83 -5.23
CA GLN A 275 -8.36 -2.76 -6.38
C GLN A 275 -6.94 -2.32 -5.98
N LEU A 276 -6.78 -1.44 -4.98
CA LEU A 276 -5.46 -1.01 -4.50
C LEU A 276 -4.64 -2.19 -3.95
N ALA A 277 -5.29 -3.09 -3.22
CA ALA A 277 -4.66 -4.30 -2.70
C ALA A 277 -4.26 -5.27 -3.84
N VAL A 278 -5.12 -5.42 -4.86
CA VAL A 278 -4.81 -6.25 -6.04
C VAL A 278 -3.64 -5.66 -6.83
N ASP A 279 -3.65 -4.36 -7.09
CA ASP A 279 -2.60 -3.67 -7.85
C ASP A 279 -1.23 -3.70 -7.16
N SER A 280 -1.21 -3.67 -5.83
CA SER A 280 0.02 -3.76 -5.03
C SER A 280 0.53 -5.19 -4.84
N GLY A 281 -0.32 -6.20 -5.07
CA GLY A 281 0.00 -7.62 -4.97
C GLY A 281 -0.03 -8.20 -3.56
N SER A 282 -0.39 -7.44 -2.53
CA SER A 282 -0.56 -7.95 -1.17
C SER A 282 -1.30 -7.00 -0.24
N VAL A 283 -1.77 -7.57 0.87
CA VAL A 283 -2.28 -6.84 2.05
C VAL A 283 -1.41 -7.18 3.24
N VAL A 284 -0.98 -6.15 3.97
CA VAL A 284 -0.18 -6.24 5.18
C VAL A 284 -0.98 -5.68 6.34
N ASN A 285 -1.13 -6.45 7.42
CA ASN A 285 -1.88 -6.01 8.58
C ASN A 285 -1.06 -6.14 9.86
N VAL A 286 -0.93 -5.01 10.60
CA VAL A 286 -0.21 -4.86 11.86
C VAL A 286 -1.19 -4.43 12.92
N VAL A 287 -1.08 -5.02 14.10
CA VAL A 287 -1.88 -4.67 15.26
C VAL A 287 -0.99 -4.33 16.45
N SER A 288 -1.39 -3.36 17.23
CA SER A 288 -0.82 -3.05 18.55
C SER A 288 -1.92 -3.08 19.62
N VAL A 289 -1.52 -3.48 20.82
CA VAL A 289 -2.36 -3.47 22.00
C VAL A 289 -1.67 -2.67 23.08
N SER A 290 -2.44 -1.92 23.88
CA SER A 290 -2.01 -1.33 25.14
C SER A 290 -3.01 -1.64 26.23
N ALA A 291 -2.53 -1.74 27.46
CA ALA A 291 -3.34 -1.94 28.64
C ALA A 291 -2.68 -1.21 29.83
N GLU A 292 -3.43 -0.94 30.87
CA GLU A 292 -2.93 -0.30 32.10
C GLU A 292 -2.76 -1.33 33.21
N THR A 293 -1.66 -1.22 33.96
CA THR A 293 -1.44 -1.93 35.22
C THR A 293 -2.29 -1.31 36.32
N PRO A 294 -2.47 -1.96 37.48
CA PRO A 294 -3.15 -1.35 38.62
C PRO A 294 -2.50 -0.07 39.15
N SER A 295 -1.18 0.08 38.95
CA SER A 295 -0.45 1.33 39.31
C SER A 295 -0.60 2.46 38.27
N GLY A 296 -1.29 2.21 37.13
CA GLY A 296 -1.48 3.17 36.05
C GLY A 296 -0.30 3.27 35.07
N GLU A 297 0.56 2.25 35.03
CA GLU A 297 1.63 2.16 34.03
C GLU A 297 1.13 1.41 32.79
N ASP A 298 1.50 1.89 31.61
CA ASP A 298 1.15 1.25 30.34
C ASP A 298 2.01 0.00 30.07
N VAL A 299 1.36 -1.07 29.64
CA VAL A 299 1.99 -2.24 29.02
C VAL A 299 1.48 -2.41 27.59
N SER A 300 2.35 -2.74 26.66
CA SER A 300 1.99 -2.85 25.24
C SER A 300 2.71 -3.99 24.55
N ALA A 301 2.08 -4.46 23.46
CA ALA A 301 2.67 -5.39 22.50
C ALA A 301 2.20 -5.06 21.09
N ASP A 302 2.96 -5.45 20.09
CA ASP A 302 2.58 -5.36 18.68
C ASP A 302 3.14 -6.55 17.89
N ASN A 303 2.66 -6.71 16.65
CA ASN A 303 3.18 -7.71 15.72
C ASN A 303 3.96 -7.09 14.55
N THR A 304 4.59 -5.92 14.74
CA THR A 304 5.31 -5.18 13.69
C THR A 304 6.43 -6.02 13.08
N ASP A 305 7.13 -6.81 13.87
CA ASP A 305 8.21 -7.70 13.40
C ASP A 305 7.68 -8.94 12.66
N THR A 306 6.42 -9.31 12.89
CA THR A 306 5.75 -10.46 12.28
C THR A 306 4.36 -10.09 11.77
N PRO A 307 4.26 -9.14 10.80
CA PRO A 307 2.97 -8.71 10.28
C PRO A 307 2.23 -9.85 9.60
N VAL A 308 0.91 -9.82 9.62
CA VAL A 308 0.10 -10.74 8.83
C VAL A 308 0.06 -10.26 7.38
N VAL A 309 0.55 -11.09 6.46
CA VAL A 309 0.63 -10.78 5.03
C VAL A 309 -0.19 -11.77 4.21
N LEU A 310 -1.12 -11.26 3.40
CA LEU A 310 -1.79 -12.01 2.35
C LEU A 310 -1.26 -11.58 1.00
N THR A 311 -0.71 -12.51 0.21
CA THR A 311 -0.28 -12.27 -1.16
C THR A 311 -1.46 -12.39 -2.12
N ILE A 312 -1.59 -11.44 -3.05
CA ILE A 312 -2.60 -11.39 -4.10
C ILE A 312 -1.89 -11.53 -5.45
N VAL A 313 -2.36 -12.44 -6.31
CA VAL A 313 -1.70 -12.67 -7.59
C VAL A 313 -2.29 -11.74 -8.66
N GLY A 314 -1.49 -10.76 -9.09
CA GLY A 314 -1.80 -9.91 -10.23
C GLY A 314 -1.64 -10.67 -11.55
N SER A 315 -2.63 -10.56 -12.43
CA SER A 315 -2.64 -11.13 -13.78
C SER A 315 -2.93 -10.03 -14.80
N PRO A 316 -1.92 -9.23 -15.18
CA PRO A 316 -2.10 -8.16 -16.16
C PRO A 316 -2.37 -8.76 -17.55
N SER A 317 -3.34 -8.22 -18.27
CA SER A 317 -3.68 -8.62 -19.63
C SER A 317 -4.41 -7.48 -20.34
N LEU A 318 -4.21 -7.34 -21.64
CA LEU A 318 -4.98 -6.42 -22.46
C LEU A 318 -5.32 -7.05 -23.82
N THR A 319 -6.38 -6.58 -24.45
CA THR A 319 -6.74 -6.92 -25.81
C THR A 319 -6.94 -5.66 -26.65
N VAL A 320 -6.61 -5.77 -27.95
CA VAL A 320 -6.76 -4.67 -28.89
C VAL A 320 -7.67 -5.09 -30.03
N SER A 321 -8.67 -4.28 -30.33
CA SER A 321 -9.51 -4.45 -31.53
C SER A 321 -9.49 -3.19 -32.39
N LYS A 322 -9.70 -3.37 -33.70
CA LYS A 322 -9.69 -2.28 -34.67
C LYS A 322 -10.83 -2.42 -35.67
N SER A 323 -11.44 -1.28 -35.98
CA SER A 323 -12.47 -1.18 -37.03
C SER A 323 -12.17 0.02 -37.95
N VAL A 324 -12.78 0.05 -39.12
CA VAL A 324 -12.71 1.16 -40.06
C VAL A 324 -14.10 1.53 -40.56
N SER A 325 -14.31 2.81 -40.77
CA SER A 325 -15.44 3.35 -41.50
C SER A 325 -14.95 4.28 -42.60
N ILE A 326 -15.57 4.23 -43.77
CA ILE A 326 -15.26 5.11 -44.89
C ILE A 326 -16.32 6.19 -44.96
N THR A 327 -15.88 7.44 -44.95
CA THR A 327 -16.74 8.60 -45.27
C THR A 327 -16.49 8.96 -46.74
N ASP A 328 -17.47 8.69 -47.61
CA ASP A 328 -17.43 8.94 -49.03
C ASP A 328 -17.52 10.46 -49.30
N ASN A 329 -16.73 10.95 -50.22
CA ASN A 329 -16.68 12.34 -50.66
C ASN A 329 -17.91 12.77 -51.51
N GLY A 330 -18.82 11.84 -51.80
CA GLY A 330 -20.11 12.07 -52.49
C GLY A 330 -20.20 11.47 -53.89
N ASP A 331 -19.22 10.64 -54.30
CA ASP A 331 -19.22 10.00 -55.63
C ASP A 331 -19.78 8.55 -55.61
N GLY A 332 -20.02 8.00 -54.40
CA GLY A 332 -20.59 6.68 -54.18
C GLY A 332 -19.62 5.52 -54.36
N LEU A 333 -18.33 5.80 -54.50
CA LEU A 333 -17.30 4.80 -54.68
C LEU A 333 -16.16 5.02 -53.66
N THR A 334 -15.61 3.94 -53.13
CA THR A 334 -14.40 4.10 -52.27
C THR A 334 -13.21 4.47 -53.12
N GLY A 335 -12.70 5.68 -52.99
CA GLY A 335 -11.68 6.27 -53.85
C GLY A 335 -10.97 7.48 -53.27
N ILE A 336 -10.34 8.25 -54.19
CA ILE A 336 -9.57 9.44 -53.86
C ILE A 336 -10.45 10.48 -53.15
N GLY A 337 -9.96 10.99 -52.01
CA GLY A 337 -10.64 12.05 -51.23
C GLY A 337 -11.57 11.50 -50.16
N ASP A 338 -11.85 10.20 -50.13
CA ASP A 338 -12.59 9.57 -49.04
C ASP A 338 -11.75 9.49 -47.79
N VAL A 339 -12.42 9.51 -46.66
CA VAL A 339 -11.76 9.44 -45.35
C VAL A 339 -11.96 8.07 -44.71
N ALA A 340 -10.87 7.32 -44.58
CA ALA A 340 -10.82 6.11 -43.79
C ALA A 340 -10.62 6.49 -42.31
N THR A 341 -11.66 6.34 -41.49
CA THR A 341 -11.61 6.60 -40.04
C THR A 341 -11.48 5.28 -39.31
N TYR A 342 -10.42 5.13 -38.53
CA TYR A 342 -10.12 3.97 -37.70
C TYR A 342 -10.50 4.22 -36.27
N ILE A 343 -11.16 3.25 -35.64
CA ILE A 343 -11.40 3.19 -34.18
C ILE A 343 -10.59 2.01 -33.66
N ILE A 344 -9.75 2.30 -32.65
CA ILE A 344 -8.93 1.32 -31.95
C ILE A 344 -9.46 1.25 -30.52
N ALA A 345 -9.92 0.07 -30.11
CA ALA A 345 -10.36 -0.17 -28.74
C ALA A 345 -9.32 -1.04 -28.02
N VAL A 346 -8.88 -0.58 -26.86
CA VAL A 346 -7.94 -1.27 -25.97
C VAL A 346 -8.67 -1.59 -24.68
N GLU A 347 -8.86 -2.87 -24.37
CA GLU A 347 -9.56 -3.36 -23.19
C GLU A 347 -8.55 -3.99 -22.23
N ASN A 348 -8.62 -3.64 -20.94
CA ASN A 348 -7.92 -4.34 -19.87
C ASN A 348 -8.70 -5.62 -19.51
N THR A 349 -8.20 -6.76 -19.93
CA THR A 349 -8.78 -8.09 -19.66
C THR A 349 -8.16 -8.78 -18.45
N GLY A 350 -7.23 -8.11 -17.77
CA GLY A 350 -6.59 -8.56 -16.54
C GLY A 350 -7.34 -8.14 -15.28
N ASN A 351 -6.75 -8.46 -14.11
CA ASN A 351 -7.28 -8.08 -12.79
C ASN A 351 -6.52 -6.92 -12.11
N VAL A 352 -5.48 -6.37 -12.75
CA VAL A 352 -4.70 -5.23 -12.25
C VAL A 352 -4.90 -4.01 -13.12
N THR A 353 -4.84 -2.83 -12.53
CA THR A 353 -4.84 -1.56 -13.26
C THR A 353 -3.61 -1.48 -14.16
N LEU A 354 -3.80 -1.14 -15.43
CA LEU A 354 -2.73 -0.93 -16.39
C LEU A 354 -2.46 0.56 -16.55
N ASP A 355 -1.22 0.97 -16.30
CA ASP A 355 -0.75 2.33 -16.48
C ASP A 355 0.25 2.43 -17.64
N ASN A 356 0.45 3.67 -18.15
CA ASN A 356 1.39 4.00 -19.23
C ASN A 356 1.10 3.26 -20.54
N ILE A 357 -0.17 3.02 -20.84
CA ILE A 357 -0.56 2.41 -22.10
C ILE A 357 -0.25 3.36 -23.26
N THR A 358 0.44 2.84 -24.23
CA THR A 358 0.77 3.50 -25.51
C THR A 358 0.13 2.73 -26.65
N VAL A 359 -0.37 3.44 -27.67
CA VAL A 359 -0.94 2.85 -28.88
C VAL A 359 -0.13 3.30 -30.08
N VAL A 360 0.37 2.34 -30.85
CA VAL A 360 1.08 2.55 -32.10
C VAL A 360 0.22 2.00 -33.24
N ASP A 361 -0.01 2.82 -34.27
CA ASP A 361 -0.79 2.46 -35.45
C ASP A 361 0.13 2.34 -36.66
N THR A 362 0.03 1.22 -37.38
CA THR A 362 0.83 0.93 -38.56
C THR A 362 -0.07 0.82 -39.78
N LEU A 363 0.03 1.82 -40.65
CA LEU A 363 -0.73 1.90 -41.90
C LEU A 363 0.20 1.59 -43.09
N THR A 364 -0.25 0.75 -44.01
CA THR A 364 0.39 0.45 -45.27
C THR A 364 -0.61 0.45 -46.41
N ASP A 365 -0.14 0.54 -47.64
CA ASP A 365 -0.90 0.16 -48.83
C ASP A 365 -1.01 -1.38 -48.94
N LEU A 366 -1.78 -1.88 -49.90
CA LEU A 366 -1.89 -3.33 -50.17
C LEU A 366 -0.60 -3.99 -50.63
N ASN A 367 0.39 -3.23 -51.08
CA ASN A 367 1.74 -3.72 -51.48
C ASN A 367 2.72 -3.75 -50.30
N GLY A 368 2.29 -3.30 -49.10
CA GLY A 368 3.10 -3.28 -47.89
C GLY A 368 3.99 -2.05 -47.73
N ASN A 369 3.83 -1.02 -48.58
CA ASN A 369 4.57 0.22 -48.42
C ASN A 369 3.98 1.03 -47.24
N ALA A 370 4.84 1.54 -46.37
CA ALA A 370 4.42 2.32 -45.21
C ALA A 370 3.78 3.65 -45.61
N LEU A 371 2.67 3.97 -44.98
CA LEU A 371 1.95 5.24 -45.10
C LEU A 371 1.90 5.96 -43.74
N ASN A 372 1.75 7.28 -43.80
CA ASN A 372 1.57 8.08 -42.59
C ASN A 372 0.11 8.46 -42.46
N LEU A 373 -0.49 8.25 -41.28
CA LEU A 373 -1.82 8.75 -40.97
C LEU A 373 -1.87 10.28 -41.10
N ASP A 374 -2.98 10.83 -41.57
CA ASP A 374 -3.21 12.28 -41.55
C ASP A 374 -3.47 12.78 -40.13
N SER A 375 -4.00 11.93 -39.24
CA SER A 375 -4.19 12.23 -37.82
C SER A 375 -4.31 10.98 -36.96
N GLY A 376 -3.84 11.06 -35.72
CA GLY A 376 -3.96 10.02 -34.71
C GLY A 376 -2.78 9.03 -34.69
N PRO A 377 -2.89 7.93 -33.90
CA PRO A 377 -4.02 7.64 -33.00
C PRO A 377 -4.15 8.64 -31.85
N SER A 378 -5.35 9.14 -31.64
CA SER A 378 -5.67 10.12 -30.58
C SER A 378 -6.71 9.52 -29.64
N PHE A 379 -6.45 9.62 -28.32
CA PHE A 379 -7.40 9.16 -27.30
C PHE A 379 -8.72 9.90 -27.40
N SER A 380 -9.83 9.17 -27.46
CA SER A 380 -11.18 9.72 -27.57
C SER A 380 -12.04 9.51 -26.33
N GLY A 381 -11.54 8.75 -25.35
CA GLY A 381 -12.20 8.49 -24.06
C GLY A 381 -12.14 7.02 -23.66
N SER A 382 -12.57 6.74 -22.43
CA SER A 382 -12.76 5.40 -21.89
C SER A 382 -14.18 5.24 -21.34
N ASP A 383 -14.68 4.01 -21.25
CA ASP A 383 -16.04 3.72 -20.84
C ASP A 383 -16.27 3.84 -19.32
N GLN A 384 -15.20 3.76 -18.50
CA GLN A 384 -15.26 3.96 -17.05
C GLN A 384 -14.63 5.31 -16.61
N GLY A 385 -14.08 6.09 -17.56
CA GLY A 385 -13.64 7.46 -17.33
C GLY A 385 -12.20 7.62 -16.90
N SER A 386 -11.35 6.61 -17.02
CA SER A 386 -9.91 6.73 -16.78
C SER A 386 -9.25 7.71 -17.76
N ALA A 387 -8.18 8.34 -17.31
CA ALA A 387 -7.37 9.24 -18.13
C ALA A 387 -6.58 8.48 -19.20
N LEU A 388 -6.08 9.21 -20.19
CA LEU A 388 -5.17 8.66 -21.19
C LEU A 388 -4.03 7.88 -20.55
N GLY A 389 -3.87 6.63 -20.97
CA GLY A 389 -2.79 5.76 -20.56
C GLY A 389 -3.07 4.90 -19.33
N THR A 390 -4.22 5.05 -18.68
CA THR A 390 -4.66 4.22 -17.56
C THR A 390 -5.91 3.44 -17.93
N LEU A 391 -5.97 2.15 -17.59
CA LEU A 391 -7.14 1.28 -17.74
C LEU A 391 -7.35 0.45 -16.48
N GLN A 392 -8.51 0.59 -15.85
CA GLN A 392 -8.95 -0.29 -14.78
C GLN A 392 -9.34 -1.67 -15.33
N PRO A 393 -9.37 -2.73 -14.51
CA PRO A 393 -9.86 -4.03 -14.95
C PRO A 393 -11.26 -3.95 -15.59
N GLY A 394 -11.41 -4.56 -16.78
CA GLY A 394 -12.64 -4.54 -17.56
C GLY A 394 -12.94 -3.21 -18.26
N GLU A 395 -12.06 -2.23 -18.19
CA GLU A 395 -12.23 -0.94 -18.86
C GLU A 395 -11.72 -0.98 -20.30
N THR A 396 -12.44 -0.28 -21.20
CA THR A 396 -12.06 -0.09 -22.60
C THR A 396 -11.79 1.38 -22.90
N SER A 397 -10.58 1.69 -23.39
CA SER A 397 -10.28 3.00 -23.98
C SER A 397 -10.33 2.97 -25.49
N ASN A 398 -10.82 4.07 -26.08
CA ASN A 398 -10.95 4.23 -27.51
C ASN A 398 -9.97 5.29 -28.03
N TYR A 399 -9.39 4.99 -29.20
CA TYR A 399 -8.54 5.91 -29.96
C TYR A 399 -9.09 6.04 -31.38
N THR A 400 -8.91 7.22 -31.95
CA THR A 400 -9.34 7.53 -33.31
C THR A 400 -8.14 7.95 -34.14
N ALA A 401 -8.06 7.42 -35.37
CA ALA A 401 -7.09 7.81 -36.39
C ALA A 401 -7.78 7.92 -37.73
N PHE A 402 -7.25 8.72 -38.65
CA PHE A 402 -7.79 8.77 -39.99
C PHE A 402 -6.71 8.98 -41.06
N TYR A 403 -7.07 8.57 -42.28
CA TYR A 403 -6.29 8.73 -43.50
C TYR A 403 -7.20 9.14 -44.65
N ILE A 404 -6.81 10.16 -45.42
CA ILE A 404 -7.49 10.59 -46.64
C ILE A 404 -6.92 9.83 -47.81
N ILE A 405 -7.73 9.04 -48.50
CA ILE A 405 -7.30 8.20 -49.62
C ILE A 405 -6.74 9.08 -50.72
N ASP A 406 -5.46 8.88 -51.05
CA ASP A 406 -4.74 9.59 -52.09
C ASP A 406 -4.55 8.73 -53.35
N GLN A 407 -3.89 9.28 -54.40
CA GLN A 407 -3.62 8.57 -55.62
C GLN A 407 -2.67 7.39 -55.41
N THR A 408 -1.75 7.44 -54.45
CA THR A 408 -0.86 6.33 -54.13
C THR A 408 -1.62 5.11 -53.70
N VAL A 409 -2.58 5.30 -52.77
CA VAL A 409 -3.45 4.22 -52.29
C VAL A 409 -4.35 3.71 -53.42
N MET A 410 -4.84 4.62 -54.25
CA MET A 410 -5.66 4.30 -55.41
C MET A 410 -4.91 3.39 -56.37
N ASP A 411 -3.68 3.75 -56.73
CA ASP A 411 -2.82 2.99 -57.63
C ASP A 411 -2.36 1.63 -57.06
N ASN A 412 -2.27 1.53 -55.70
CA ASN A 412 -1.84 0.31 -54.99
C ASN A 412 -3.03 -0.57 -54.48
N GLY A 413 -4.29 -0.17 -54.77
CA GLY A 413 -5.47 -1.01 -54.59
C GLY A 413 -6.13 -0.92 -53.23
N GLY A 414 -5.58 -0.16 -52.26
CA GLY A 414 -6.20 0.04 -50.95
C GLY A 414 -5.22 0.16 -49.79
N LEU A 415 -5.77 0.03 -48.59
CA LEU A 415 -5.10 0.22 -47.29
C LEU A 415 -5.13 -1.05 -46.45
N VAL A 416 -4.10 -1.26 -45.67
CA VAL A 416 -4.00 -2.26 -44.61
C VAL A 416 -3.57 -1.53 -43.33
N ASN A 417 -4.31 -1.71 -42.24
CA ASN A 417 -4.01 -1.05 -40.98
C ASN A 417 -4.09 -2.00 -39.79
N VAL A 418 -3.09 -1.91 -38.88
CA VAL A 418 -2.94 -2.69 -37.66
C VAL A 418 -2.50 -1.76 -36.53
N ALA A 419 -3.06 -1.92 -35.33
CA ALA A 419 -2.64 -1.19 -34.15
C ALA A 419 -2.09 -2.14 -33.09
N THR A 420 -1.07 -1.67 -32.37
CA THR A 420 -0.50 -2.38 -31.20
C THR A 420 -0.61 -1.47 -29.99
N ALA A 421 -1.13 -2.01 -28.88
CA ALA A 421 -1.11 -1.34 -27.58
C ALA A 421 -0.15 -2.06 -26.62
N SER A 422 0.54 -1.31 -25.76
CA SER A 422 1.48 -1.84 -24.78
C SER A 422 1.67 -0.88 -23.62
N ASN A 423 1.89 -1.44 -22.42
CA ASN A 423 2.38 -0.69 -21.26
C ASN A 423 3.82 -1.08 -20.86
N GLY A 424 4.53 -1.83 -21.71
CA GLY A 424 5.88 -2.35 -21.45
C GLY A 424 5.91 -3.69 -20.73
N THR A 425 4.84 -4.09 -20.03
CA THR A 425 4.70 -5.39 -19.35
C THR A 425 3.84 -6.35 -20.19
N VAL A 426 2.71 -5.88 -20.68
CA VAL A 426 1.81 -6.62 -21.56
C VAL A 426 1.60 -5.84 -22.85
N SER A 427 1.33 -6.57 -23.93
CA SER A 427 1.03 -5.98 -25.24
C SER A 427 0.13 -6.89 -26.04
N ASP A 428 -0.68 -6.30 -26.90
CA ASP A 428 -1.49 -7.02 -27.88
C ASP A 428 -1.58 -6.23 -29.18
N THR A 429 -1.87 -6.94 -30.27
CA THR A 429 -2.00 -6.38 -31.61
C THR A 429 -3.39 -6.67 -32.14
N SER A 430 -4.04 -5.64 -32.67
CA SER A 430 -5.40 -5.72 -33.19
C SER A 430 -5.52 -6.70 -34.37
N ASN A 431 -6.76 -7.06 -34.69
CA ASN A 431 -7.09 -7.60 -36.00
C ASN A 431 -6.61 -6.63 -37.11
N THR A 432 -6.22 -7.20 -38.25
CA THR A 432 -5.91 -6.44 -39.46
C THR A 432 -7.20 -5.90 -40.08
N VAL A 433 -7.20 -4.61 -40.41
CA VAL A 433 -8.31 -3.96 -41.12
C VAL A 433 -7.83 -3.62 -42.55
N THR A 434 -8.58 -4.05 -43.55
CA THR A 434 -8.30 -3.81 -44.96
C THR A 434 -9.39 -2.97 -45.61
N THR A 435 -9.01 -1.94 -46.34
CA THR A 435 -9.90 -1.12 -47.18
C THR A 435 -9.46 -1.26 -48.61
N THR A 436 -10.36 -1.73 -49.48
CA THR A 436 -10.12 -1.80 -50.91
C THR A 436 -10.70 -0.61 -51.63
N VAL A 437 -10.03 -0.07 -52.64
CA VAL A 437 -10.51 1.00 -53.48
C VAL A 437 -11.11 0.44 -54.77
N VAL A 438 -12.04 1.17 -55.36
CA VAL A 438 -12.69 0.73 -56.61
C VAL A 438 -11.90 1.27 -57.82
N ALA A 439 -11.15 0.40 -58.48
CA ALA A 439 -10.44 0.72 -59.70
C ALA A 439 -11.37 0.84 -60.92
N SER A 440 -11.27 1.96 -61.63
CA SER A 440 -11.98 2.22 -62.87
C SER A 440 -11.01 2.88 -63.87
N PRO A 441 -10.05 2.11 -64.40
CA PRO A 441 -9.09 2.66 -65.33
C PRO A 441 -9.74 2.89 -66.71
N SER A 442 -9.44 4.02 -67.34
CA SER A 442 -9.94 4.39 -68.67
C SER A 442 -8.97 5.36 -69.34
N LEU A 443 -8.85 5.28 -70.62
CA LEU A 443 -8.10 6.22 -71.44
C LEU A 443 -8.96 6.61 -72.65
N GLU A 444 -8.76 7.83 -73.14
CA GLU A 444 -9.36 8.40 -74.32
C GLU A 444 -8.26 8.88 -75.26
N VAL A 445 -8.35 8.47 -76.54
CA VAL A 445 -7.39 8.87 -77.58
C VAL A 445 -8.08 9.61 -78.70
N THR A 446 -7.66 10.85 -78.93
CA THR A 446 -8.14 11.66 -80.03
C THR A 446 -6.99 11.92 -81.02
N LYS A 447 -7.30 12.00 -82.29
CA LYS A 447 -6.32 12.25 -83.35
C LYS A 447 -6.83 13.24 -84.38
N VAL A 448 -6.09 14.32 -84.58
CA VAL A 448 -6.42 15.34 -85.55
C VAL A 448 -5.31 15.48 -86.60
N ALA A 449 -5.69 15.58 -87.89
CA ALA A 449 -4.76 15.82 -88.98
C ALA A 449 -4.75 17.31 -89.40
N SER A 450 -3.58 17.80 -89.75
CA SER A 450 -3.38 19.12 -90.35
C SER A 450 -2.25 19.10 -91.37
N ILE A 451 -2.28 19.94 -92.36
CA ILE A 451 -1.14 20.08 -93.28
C ILE A 451 -0.06 20.90 -92.53
N ASN A 452 1.14 20.32 -92.42
CA ASN A 452 2.27 20.93 -91.72
C ASN A 452 3.13 21.78 -92.66
N THR A 453 3.39 21.23 -93.86
CA THR A 453 4.07 21.92 -94.94
C THR A 453 3.38 21.61 -96.23
N ASP A 454 3.13 22.64 -97.01
CA ASP A 454 2.65 22.64 -98.40
C ASP A 454 3.86 22.98 -99.27
N ASP A 455 4.08 22.30 -100.38
CA ASP A 455 5.19 22.52 -101.27
C ASP A 455 5.11 23.89 -101.99
N GLY A 456 3.98 24.61 -101.79
CA GLY A 456 3.78 25.98 -102.28
C GLY A 456 2.89 26.08 -103.50
N ASP A 457 2.23 24.99 -103.88
CA ASP A 457 1.31 24.99 -105.02
C ASP A 457 -0.14 25.24 -104.59
N GLY A 458 -0.46 25.27 -103.25
CA GLY A 458 -1.76 25.53 -102.64
C GLY A 458 -2.77 24.38 -102.78
N LEU A 459 -2.35 23.21 -103.14
CA LEU A 459 -3.10 21.95 -103.23
C LEU A 459 -2.53 20.95 -102.24
N ILE A 460 -3.35 20.02 -101.71
CA ILE A 460 -2.86 18.90 -100.88
C ILE A 460 -2.42 17.77 -101.87
N GLY A 461 -1.10 17.57 -102.02
CA GLY A 461 -0.54 16.67 -102.99
C GLY A 461 0.74 15.95 -102.55
N ALA A 462 1.48 15.39 -103.52
CA ALA A 462 2.81 14.76 -103.30
C ALA A 462 3.77 15.78 -102.69
N ASP A 463 4.69 15.34 -101.80
CA ASP A 463 5.66 16.08 -101.02
C ASP A 463 5.12 16.96 -99.87
N ASP A 464 3.79 17.10 -99.77
CA ASP A 464 3.19 17.71 -98.59
C ASP A 464 3.30 16.82 -97.31
N ILE A 465 3.45 17.47 -96.19
CA ILE A 465 3.55 16.75 -94.89
C ILE A 465 2.27 16.92 -94.08
N ILE A 466 1.60 15.80 -93.78
CA ILE A 466 0.50 15.73 -92.85
C ILE A 466 1.07 15.58 -91.43
N LYS A 467 0.71 16.51 -90.57
CA LYS A 467 0.92 16.39 -89.08
C LYS A 467 -0.29 15.77 -88.44
N TYR A 468 -0.09 14.67 -87.74
CA TYR A 468 -1.07 14.07 -86.83
C TYR A 468 -0.80 14.50 -85.41
N THR A 469 -1.71 15.19 -84.79
CA THR A 469 -1.68 15.54 -83.37
C THR A 469 -2.55 14.50 -82.65
N ILE A 470 -1.91 13.73 -81.77
CA ILE A 470 -2.53 12.67 -80.99
C ILE A 470 -2.64 13.15 -79.54
N SER A 471 -3.85 13.24 -78.98
CA SER A 471 -4.05 13.59 -77.57
C SER A 471 -4.54 12.36 -76.83
N VAL A 472 -3.85 11.99 -75.78
CA VAL A 472 -4.20 10.87 -74.87
C VAL A 472 -4.56 11.43 -73.52
N ARG A 473 -5.81 11.22 -73.10
CA ARG A 473 -6.35 11.68 -71.83
C ARG A 473 -6.61 10.48 -70.92
N ASN A 474 -6.15 10.57 -69.69
CA ASN A 474 -6.55 9.62 -68.64
C ASN A 474 -7.91 10.03 -68.11
N THR A 475 -8.94 9.27 -68.47
CA THR A 475 -10.34 9.47 -68.06
C THR A 475 -10.75 8.57 -66.88
N GLY A 476 -9.85 7.67 -66.47
CA GLY A 476 -10.02 6.78 -65.34
C GLY A 476 -9.52 7.36 -64.04
N ASN A 477 -9.47 6.53 -62.98
CA ASN A 477 -9.05 6.88 -61.62
C ASN A 477 -7.71 6.26 -61.21
N LEU A 478 -7.01 5.55 -62.11
CA LEU A 478 -5.65 5.02 -61.91
C LEU A 478 -4.65 5.76 -62.77
N THR A 479 -3.41 5.85 -62.30
CA THR A 479 -2.29 6.34 -63.12
C THR A 479 -2.01 5.34 -64.24
N LEU A 480 -1.95 5.83 -65.51
CA LEU A 480 -1.59 5.07 -66.69
C LEU A 480 -0.07 5.09 -66.87
N THR A 481 0.52 3.95 -67.20
CA THR A 481 1.96 3.79 -67.45
C THR A 481 2.20 3.02 -68.75
N ASN A 482 3.45 3.05 -69.26
CA ASN A 482 3.87 2.28 -70.45
C ASN A 482 2.99 2.54 -71.66
N LEU A 483 2.48 3.79 -71.86
CA LEU A 483 1.68 4.11 -73.06
C LEU A 483 2.44 3.73 -74.34
N THR A 484 1.74 2.97 -75.16
CA THR A 484 2.23 2.55 -76.48
C THR A 484 1.23 2.90 -77.56
N PHE A 485 1.66 3.05 -78.78
CA PHE A 485 0.82 3.34 -79.92
C PHE A 485 0.98 2.26 -80.98
N THR A 486 -0.17 1.80 -81.55
CA THR A 486 -0.25 0.99 -82.77
C THR A 486 -0.96 1.83 -83.80
N ASP A 487 -0.25 2.29 -84.79
CA ASP A 487 -0.79 3.13 -85.87
C ASP A 487 -1.19 2.25 -87.08
N VAL A 488 -2.39 2.49 -87.56
CA VAL A 488 -2.93 1.81 -88.77
C VAL A 488 -3.27 2.87 -89.79
N MET A 489 -2.47 2.88 -90.89
CA MET A 489 -2.63 3.86 -91.92
C MET A 489 -2.82 3.15 -93.28
N THR A 490 -3.74 3.66 -94.12
CA THR A 490 -4.00 3.17 -95.44
C THR A 490 -4.18 4.28 -96.45
N ASP A 491 -3.93 4.00 -97.74
CA ASP A 491 -4.34 4.85 -98.81
C ASP A 491 -5.82 4.71 -99.19
N GLY A 492 -6.33 5.46 -100.14
CA GLY A 492 -7.70 5.39 -100.62
C GLY A 492 -8.16 4.09 -101.20
N ASN A 493 -7.23 3.19 -101.55
CA ASN A 493 -7.50 1.88 -102.09
C ASN A 493 -7.32 0.73 -101.07
N GLY A 494 -6.98 1.07 -99.80
CA GLY A 494 -6.77 0.16 -98.68
C GLY A 494 -5.32 -0.39 -98.65
N GLY A 495 -4.39 0.19 -99.46
CA GLY A 495 -2.96 -0.14 -99.35
C GLY A 495 -2.36 0.34 -98.03
N ALA A 496 -1.59 -0.54 -97.33
CA ALA A 496 -0.94 -0.22 -96.09
C ALA A 496 0.09 0.87 -96.23
N LEU A 497 0.03 1.88 -95.35
CA LEU A 497 0.98 2.96 -95.22
C LEU A 497 1.60 2.97 -93.83
N SER A 498 2.70 3.75 -93.67
CA SER A 498 3.30 3.96 -92.34
C SER A 498 3.72 5.41 -92.22
N LEU A 499 3.61 5.97 -91.00
CA LEU A 499 4.09 7.29 -90.65
C LEU A 499 5.55 7.45 -91.05
N THR A 500 5.94 8.55 -91.69
CA THR A 500 7.33 8.95 -91.98
C THR A 500 8.12 9.19 -90.70
N ILE A 501 7.44 9.77 -89.71
CA ILE A 501 7.93 10.01 -88.30
C ILE A 501 6.89 9.48 -87.35
N ALA A 502 7.28 8.46 -86.55
CA ALA A 502 6.39 7.92 -85.49
C ALA A 502 6.01 8.94 -84.44
N PRO A 503 4.90 8.75 -83.71
CA PRO A 503 4.46 9.69 -82.68
C PRO A 503 5.57 9.95 -81.65
N ALA A 504 5.97 11.21 -81.52
CA ALA A 504 6.92 11.74 -80.56
C ALA A 504 6.19 12.62 -79.54
N PHE A 505 6.63 12.57 -78.28
CA PHE A 505 6.06 13.35 -77.20
C PHE A 505 6.25 14.86 -77.48
N ASP A 506 5.18 15.63 -77.26
CA ASP A 506 5.15 17.06 -77.46
C ASP A 506 4.94 17.81 -76.14
N SER A 507 3.85 17.52 -75.44
CA SER A 507 3.47 18.27 -74.23
C SER A 507 2.58 17.44 -73.28
N THR A 508 2.42 17.94 -72.07
CA THR A 508 1.56 17.39 -71.02
C THR A 508 0.90 18.51 -70.19
N THR A 509 -0.32 18.28 -69.75
CA THR A 509 -1.08 19.25 -68.94
C THR A 509 -0.74 19.22 -67.43
N LYS A 510 -0.16 18.12 -66.90
CA LYS A 510 0.18 17.96 -65.48
C LYS A 510 1.68 17.61 -65.25
N GLY A 511 2.51 17.68 -66.26
CA GLY A 511 3.96 17.55 -66.16
C GLY A 511 4.48 16.16 -65.86
N SER A 512 3.70 15.11 -66.15
CA SER A 512 4.19 13.74 -66.05
C SER A 512 5.27 13.42 -67.06
N ALA A 513 6.10 12.45 -66.79
CA ALA A 513 7.06 11.90 -67.78
C ALA A 513 6.29 11.34 -68.98
N PRO A 514 6.87 11.37 -70.19
CA PRO A 514 6.29 10.74 -71.37
C PRO A 514 5.91 9.29 -71.09
N ARG A 515 4.71 8.90 -71.51
CA ARG A 515 4.13 7.55 -71.35
C ARG A 515 3.62 7.21 -69.91
N THR A 516 3.67 8.16 -69.00
CA THR A 516 2.99 8.09 -67.68
C THR A 516 1.94 9.18 -67.65
N ILE A 517 0.67 8.86 -67.46
CA ILE A 517 -0.45 9.82 -67.52
C ILE A 517 -1.24 9.79 -66.21
N LYS A 518 -1.13 10.85 -65.44
CA LYS A 518 -1.90 11.01 -64.18
C LYS A 518 -3.40 11.14 -64.46
N VAL A 519 -4.24 10.86 -63.49
CA VAL A 519 -5.68 11.02 -63.59
C VAL A 519 -6.06 12.43 -64.06
N GLY A 520 -6.89 12.50 -65.11
CA GLY A 520 -7.35 13.73 -65.76
C GLY A 520 -6.27 14.50 -66.53
N GLU A 521 -5.09 13.90 -66.73
CA GLU A 521 -3.99 14.49 -67.52
C GLU A 521 -4.18 14.18 -69.01
N VAL A 522 -3.74 15.15 -69.84
CA VAL A 522 -3.65 14.96 -71.30
C VAL A 522 -2.16 15.01 -71.70
N GLN A 523 -1.71 14.05 -72.45
CA GLN A 523 -0.41 14.08 -73.15
C GLN A 523 -0.64 14.19 -74.65
N THR A 524 0.14 15.08 -75.31
CA THR A 524 0.06 15.32 -76.75
C THR A 524 1.31 14.76 -77.41
N TRP A 525 1.08 14.10 -78.55
CA TRP A 525 2.14 13.46 -79.35
C TRP A 525 1.96 13.89 -80.80
N ASN A 526 3.05 14.10 -81.55
CA ASN A 526 3.02 14.48 -82.96
C ASN A 526 3.68 13.39 -83.80
N GLY A 527 2.97 12.92 -84.81
CA GLY A 527 3.49 12.03 -85.89
C GLY A 527 3.32 12.73 -87.22
N TYR A 528 4.15 12.32 -88.17
CA TYR A 528 4.17 12.97 -89.52
C TYR A 528 4.15 11.92 -90.60
N TYR A 529 3.45 12.27 -91.69
CA TYR A 529 3.44 11.49 -92.92
C TYR A 529 3.68 12.40 -94.13
N THR A 530 4.68 12.03 -94.99
CA THR A 530 4.89 12.73 -96.23
C THR A 530 4.12 12.03 -97.35
N ILE A 531 3.26 12.78 -98.07
CA ILE A 531 2.41 12.27 -99.15
C ILE A 531 3.31 11.91 -100.30
N THR A 532 3.15 10.72 -100.88
CA THR A 532 3.86 10.29 -102.06
C THR A 532 2.98 10.38 -103.28
N ASP A 533 3.57 10.47 -104.53
CA ASP A 533 2.84 10.47 -105.78
C ASP A 533 1.84 9.32 -105.91
N ALA A 534 2.19 8.14 -105.39
CA ALA A 534 1.35 6.94 -105.41
C ALA A 534 0.10 7.09 -104.57
N VAL A 535 0.22 7.75 -103.39
CA VAL A 535 -0.88 7.99 -102.49
C VAL A 535 -1.77 9.14 -102.96
N GLU A 536 -1.22 10.18 -103.47
CA GLU A 536 -1.95 11.26 -104.13
C GLU A 536 -2.96 10.75 -105.17
N GLN A 537 -2.53 9.76 -106.04
CA GLN A 537 -3.39 9.15 -107.02
C GLN A 537 -4.60 8.38 -106.41
N THR A 538 -4.56 8.02 -105.12
CA THR A 538 -5.67 7.34 -104.47
C THR A 538 -6.70 8.33 -103.82
N GLY A 539 -6.35 9.61 -103.78
CA GLY A 539 -7.16 10.75 -103.42
C GLY A 539 -7.38 10.91 -101.91
N ARG A 540 -6.84 10.02 -101.07
CA ARG A 540 -6.98 10.18 -99.58
C ARG A 540 -5.99 9.30 -98.82
N VAL A 541 -5.72 9.72 -97.61
CA VAL A 541 -5.03 8.95 -96.55
C VAL A 541 -6.05 8.74 -95.36
N ILE A 542 -6.13 7.51 -94.88
CA ILE A 542 -6.94 7.16 -93.74
C ILE A 542 -5.97 6.69 -92.67
N ASN A 543 -6.07 7.25 -91.45
CA ASN A 543 -5.19 6.90 -90.38
C ASN A 543 -5.97 6.83 -89.02
N SER A 544 -5.85 5.69 -88.34
CA SER A 544 -6.31 5.49 -86.96
C SER A 544 -5.13 5.05 -86.10
N ILE A 545 -5.21 5.35 -84.81
CA ILE A 545 -4.15 4.93 -83.84
C ILE A 545 -4.82 4.33 -82.63
N VAL A 546 -4.27 3.21 -82.14
CA VAL A 546 -4.68 2.61 -80.87
C VAL A 546 -3.65 3.00 -79.81
N GLY A 547 -4.08 3.68 -78.78
CA GLY A 547 -3.28 3.89 -77.55
C GLY A 547 -3.57 2.76 -76.57
N THR A 548 -2.52 2.21 -75.99
CA THR A 548 -2.63 1.17 -74.97
C THR A 548 -1.70 1.52 -73.82
N ALA A 549 -2.25 1.46 -72.58
CA ALA A 549 -1.46 1.77 -71.36
C ALA A 549 -1.72 0.72 -70.26
N ASP A 550 -0.73 0.50 -69.44
CA ASP A 550 -0.80 -0.40 -68.27
C ASP A 550 -1.30 0.36 -67.03
N THR A 551 -2.04 -0.34 -66.17
CA THR A 551 -2.41 0.06 -64.79
C THR A 551 -2.14 -1.07 -63.84
N THR A 552 -2.18 -0.83 -62.57
CA THR A 552 -2.05 -1.89 -61.53
C THR A 552 -3.23 -2.89 -61.55
N SER A 553 -4.38 -2.52 -62.14
CA SER A 553 -5.54 -3.40 -62.27
C SER A 553 -5.63 -4.10 -63.65
N GLY A 554 -4.67 -3.85 -64.58
CA GLY A 554 -4.64 -4.42 -65.92
C GLY A 554 -4.36 -3.37 -66.99
N GLN A 555 -4.58 -3.74 -68.25
CA GLN A 555 -4.31 -2.91 -69.41
C GLN A 555 -5.60 -2.25 -69.93
N VAL A 556 -5.48 -1.00 -70.35
CA VAL A 556 -6.56 -0.27 -71.01
C VAL A 556 -6.14 0.19 -72.38
N SER A 557 -7.05 0.24 -73.34
CA SER A 557 -6.78 0.70 -74.70
C SER A 557 -7.99 1.45 -75.26
N ASP A 558 -7.67 2.38 -76.16
CA ASP A 558 -8.69 3.10 -76.92
C ASP A 558 -8.19 3.37 -78.34
N THR A 559 -9.10 3.43 -79.30
CA THR A 559 -8.81 3.73 -80.67
C THR A 559 -9.19 5.18 -80.98
N SER A 560 -8.27 5.92 -81.59
CA SER A 560 -8.50 7.34 -81.87
C SER A 560 -9.79 7.59 -82.67
N ASP A 561 -10.56 8.50 -82.19
CA ASP A 561 -11.58 9.22 -82.96
C ASP A 561 -11.00 10.51 -83.57
N ASN A 562 -11.82 11.23 -84.37
CA ASN A 562 -11.43 12.46 -84.99
C ASN A 562 -11.62 13.71 -84.09
N GLY A 563 -12.00 13.49 -82.84
CA GLY A 563 -12.32 14.55 -81.88
C GLY A 563 -13.67 15.27 -82.13
N ASP A 564 -14.52 14.62 -82.91
CA ASP A 564 -15.89 15.08 -83.13
C ASP A 564 -16.89 14.05 -82.56
N ASP A 565 -17.38 14.35 -81.37
CA ASP A 565 -18.35 13.49 -80.69
C ASP A 565 -19.74 13.45 -81.34
N SER A 566 -19.89 14.12 -82.50
CA SER A 566 -21.19 14.25 -83.19
C SER A 566 -21.43 13.18 -84.28
N ASP A 567 -20.42 12.41 -84.65
CA ASP A 567 -20.47 11.36 -85.62
C ASP A 567 -20.29 9.94 -84.99
#